data_ccecd98e6692248f8e7e941cb19363df
#
_entry.id   ccecd98e6692248f8e7e941cb19363df
#
_cell.length_a   1.000
_cell.length_b   1.000
_cell.length_c   1.000
_cell.angle_alpha   90.00
_cell.angle_beta   90.00
_cell.angle_gamma   90.00
#
_symmetry.space_group_name_H-M   'P 1'
#
loop_
_entity.id
_entity.type
_entity.pdbx_description
1 polymer ?
#
loop_
_entity_poly.entity_id
_entity_poly.type
_entity_poly.pdbx_seq_one_letter_code
_entity_poly.pdbx_strand_id
1 'polypeptide(L)'
;MLTAASLTHHVVADWLYQNDFAYVHFPEIVDLATVMTGLGLLHSQIPLVSKTSPFWDSTLWTTFPRPFLDAQGVAYAMANAAWCRNDDSPTWANQLPKEIRRPMLKSIKHLFKVEDTFFDPHPPVSSLDHSQSEWLQQASNPSISRQIIAIRHLRFPDHADSPQLQVIVDKLRSTERSVLLHAIAAAERMKTKNEDVVNELRMLLNHRDDEVRAKAICALARFVALDETAIDVAARMLDEPQRFVAFSGLVALTSLDQLPDRVMPVVNRGLVRSLQSCDYDLVGTFSTGFHQWLDDPESHYRMLLQEKNSEYLDVALEVLESAQQALVSLHE
;
A
#
# COMPACT_ATOMS: atom_id res chain seq x y z
N MET A 1 8.33 -0.18 30.20
CA MET A 1 8.56 -1.63 30.06
C MET A 1 7.87 -2.07 28.77
N LEU A 2 8.64 -2.45 27.73
CA LEU A 2 8.08 -2.99 26.50
C LEU A 2 7.39 -4.32 26.83
N THR A 3 6.12 -4.48 26.45
CA THR A 3 5.44 -5.76 26.59
C THR A 3 5.99 -6.76 25.56
N ALA A 4 5.87 -8.07 25.80
CA ALA A 4 6.27 -9.08 24.82
C ALA A 4 5.61 -8.86 23.46
N ALA A 5 4.38 -8.40 23.46
CA ALA A 5 3.61 -8.07 22.25
C ALA A 5 4.20 -6.87 21.48
N SER A 6 4.70 -5.85 22.17
CA SER A 6 5.41 -4.73 21.57
C SER A 6 6.73 -5.17 20.92
N LEU A 7 7.47 -6.02 21.61
CA LEU A 7 8.71 -6.56 21.07
C LEU A 7 8.49 -7.40 19.81
N THR A 8 7.43 -8.21 19.78
CA THR A 8 7.10 -9.01 18.57
C THR A 8 6.79 -8.15 17.38
N HIS A 9 6.05 -7.04 17.56
CA HIS A 9 5.76 -6.10 16.49
C HIS A 9 7.05 -5.47 15.92
N HIS A 10 7.96 -5.00 16.78
CA HIS A 10 9.23 -4.43 16.33
C HIS A 10 10.13 -5.44 15.61
N VAL A 11 10.23 -6.67 16.13
CA VAL A 11 11.03 -7.73 15.49
C VAL A 11 10.49 -8.08 14.11
N VAL A 12 9.16 -8.15 13.95
CA VAL A 12 8.54 -8.44 12.66
C VAL A 12 8.69 -7.26 11.70
N ALA A 13 8.57 -6.03 12.17
CA ALA A 13 8.79 -4.83 11.37
C ALA A 13 10.23 -4.78 10.84
N ASP A 14 11.21 -5.01 11.71
CA ASP A 14 12.63 -5.05 11.33
C ASP A 14 12.91 -6.19 10.32
N TRP A 15 12.35 -7.37 10.55
CA TRP A 15 12.49 -8.48 9.62
C TRP A 15 11.88 -8.18 8.25
N LEU A 16 10.70 -7.57 8.18
CA LEU A 16 10.07 -7.14 6.93
C LEU A 16 10.92 -6.09 6.21
N TYR A 17 11.47 -5.13 6.95
CA TYR A 17 12.35 -4.10 6.41
C TYR A 17 13.64 -4.70 5.81
N GLN A 18 14.31 -5.62 6.53
CA GLN A 18 15.51 -6.29 6.06
C GLN A 18 15.29 -7.19 4.84
N ASN A 19 14.05 -7.59 4.56
CA ASN A 19 13.67 -8.38 3.39
C ASN A 19 13.01 -7.53 2.28
N ASP A 20 13.27 -6.22 2.24
CA ASP A 20 12.78 -5.28 1.20
C ASP A 20 11.26 -5.32 1.00
N PHE A 21 10.51 -5.53 2.07
CA PHE A 21 9.05 -5.57 1.96
C PHE A 21 8.51 -4.16 1.83
N ALA A 22 8.06 -3.79 0.64
CA ALA A 22 7.65 -2.43 0.26
C ALA A 22 6.55 -1.79 1.14
N TYR A 23 5.81 -2.62 1.88
CA TYR A 23 4.66 -2.18 2.69
C TYR A 23 4.95 -2.14 4.20
N VAL A 24 6.21 -2.22 4.62
CA VAL A 24 6.60 -2.17 6.04
C VAL A 24 6.17 -0.88 6.76
N HIS A 25 5.97 0.19 6.00
CA HIS A 25 5.50 1.48 6.53
C HIS A 25 4.01 1.49 6.91
N PHE A 26 3.26 0.44 6.55
CA PHE A 26 1.87 0.27 6.98
C PHE A 26 1.83 -0.60 8.23
N PRO A 27 1.57 -0.02 9.41
CA PRO A 27 1.62 -0.76 10.66
C PRO A 27 0.59 -1.90 10.73
N GLU A 28 -0.51 -1.81 9.99
CA GLU A 28 -1.49 -2.89 9.85
C GLU A 28 -0.89 -4.12 9.17
N ILE A 29 0.04 -3.93 8.24
CA ILE A 29 0.76 -5.04 7.58
C ILE A 29 1.71 -5.70 8.56
N VAL A 30 2.37 -4.94 9.44
CA VAL A 30 3.24 -5.50 10.48
C VAL A 30 2.41 -6.32 11.48
N ASP A 31 1.24 -5.83 11.88
CA ASP A 31 0.30 -6.57 12.72
C ASP A 31 -0.14 -7.87 12.06
N LEU A 32 -0.55 -7.81 10.78
CA LEU A 32 -0.94 -8.98 10.01
C LEU A 32 0.21 -10.01 9.92
N ALA A 33 1.42 -9.56 9.59
CA ALA A 33 2.61 -10.41 9.52
C ALA A 33 2.92 -11.02 10.89
N THR A 34 2.78 -10.26 11.99
CA THR A 34 2.97 -10.74 13.35
C THR A 34 2.00 -11.88 13.68
N VAL A 35 0.75 -11.76 13.27
CA VAL A 35 -0.25 -12.84 13.44
C VAL A 35 0.10 -14.06 12.60
N MET A 36 0.43 -13.85 11.32
CA MET A 36 0.69 -14.95 10.37
C MET A 36 1.97 -15.72 10.69
N THR A 37 2.99 -15.09 11.27
CA THR A 37 4.22 -15.76 11.76
C THR A 37 4.01 -16.60 13.02
N GLY A 38 2.81 -16.63 13.58
CA GLY A 38 2.46 -17.43 14.75
C GLY A 38 2.56 -16.69 16.09
N LEU A 39 2.87 -15.41 16.07
CA LEU A 39 2.97 -14.56 17.26
C LEU A 39 1.62 -13.90 17.63
N GLY A 40 0.54 -14.28 16.94
CA GLY A 40 -0.78 -13.69 17.11
C GLY A 40 -1.35 -13.79 18.53
N LEU A 41 -1.04 -14.86 19.29
CA LEU A 41 -1.45 -14.97 20.70
C LEU A 41 -0.82 -13.88 21.56
N LEU A 42 0.47 -13.59 21.37
CA LEU A 42 1.15 -12.49 22.09
C LEU A 42 0.62 -11.13 21.66
N HIS A 43 0.41 -10.97 20.35
CA HIS A 43 -0.14 -9.75 19.78
C HIS A 43 -1.56 -9.45 20.29
N SER A 44 -2.40 -10.47 20.44
CA SER A 44 -3.77 -10.35 20.95
C SER A 44 -3.87 -9.92 22.42
N GLN A 45 -2.78 -9.95 23.18
CA GLN A 45 -2.71 -9.46 24.56
C GLN A 45 -2.51 -7.93 24.64
N ILE A 46 -2.26 -7.24 23.51
CA ILE A 46 -2.23 -5.78 23.50
C ILE A 46 -3.66 -5.26 23.72
N PRO A 47 -3.87 -4.35 24.69
CA PRO A 47 -5.20 -3.79 24.91
C PRO A 47 -5.75 -3.14 23.65
N LEU A 48 -6.90 -3.59 23.17
CA LEU A 48 -7.62 -2.97 22.07
C LEU A 48 -8.23 -1.66 22.58
N VAL A 49 -7.61 -0.54 22.21
CA VAL A 49 -8.15 0.78 22.56
C VAL A 49 -9.16 1.19 21.50
N SER A 50 -10.38 1.49 21.92
CA SER A 50 -11.42 2.02 21.03
C SER A 50 -10.93 3.33 20.38
N LYS A 51 -11.15 3.47 19.05
CA LYS A 51 -10.85 4.70 18.29
C LYS A 51 -11.58 5.95 18.81
N THR A 52 -12.50 5.79 19.78
CA THR A 52 -13.29 6.86 20.36
C THR A 52 -12.70 7.44 21.66
N SER A 53 -11.49 7.04 22.06
CA SER A 53 -10.85 7.61 23.25
C SER A 53 -10.43 9.07 22.98
N PRO A 54 -10.93 10.05 23.78
CA PRO A 54 -10.59 11.47 23.61
C PRO A 54 -9.13 11.82 24.00
N PHE A 55 -8.33 10.84 24.42
CA PHE A 55 -6.92 11.00 24.81
C PHE A 55 -5.95 10.65 23.68
N TRP A 56 -6.25 11.04 22.45
CA TRP A 56 -5.34 10.91 21.31
C TRP A 56 -4.35 12.07 21.31
N ASP A 57 -3.27 11.95 22.07
CA ASP A 57 -2.11 12.80 21.95
C ASP A 57 -1.02 12.03 21.20
N SER A 58 -0.45 12.65 20.17
CA SER A 58 0.60 12.07 19.32
C SER A 58 1.85 11.63 20.11
N THR A 59 2.09 12.23 21.27
CA THR A 59 3.21 11.88 22.16
C THR A 59 3.05 10.51 22.85
N LEU A 60 1.85 9.93 22.90
CA LEU A 60 1.60 8.61 23.49
C LEU A 60 1.97 7.43 22.58
N TRP A 61 2.23 7.67 21.29
CA TRP A 61 2.61 6.63 20.34
C TRP A 61 3.94 5.92 20.69
N THR A 62 4.84 6.61 21.33
CA THR A 62 6.15 6.06 21.72
C THR A 62 6.08 5.21 22.99
N THR A 63 5.01 5.30 23.76
CA THR A 63 4.93 4.70 25.11
C THR A 63 4.06 3.43 25.18
N PHE A 64 3.08 3.29 24.30
CA PHE A 64 2.17 2.13 24.26
C PHE A 64 1.92 1.69 22.82
N PRO A 65 2.57 0.61 22.36
CA PRO A 65 2.26 0.02 21.06
C PRO A 65 0.81 -0.44 21.07
N ARG A 66 0.03 0.05 20.13
CA ARG A 66 -1.37 -0.34 19.92
C ARG A 66 -1.41 -1.28 18.74
N PRO A 67 -2.29 -2.30 18.73
CA PRO A 67 -2.56 -3.00 17.48
C PRO A 67 -3.22 -2.02 16.52
N PHE A 68 -2.73 -1.97 15.30
CA PHE A 68 -3.30 -1.13 14.23
C PHE A 68 -4.51 -1.82 13.60
N LEU A 69 -4.52 -3.16 13.59
CA LEU A 69 -5.71 -3.93 13.28
C LEU A 69 -6.71 -3.85 14.45
N ASP A 70 -7.98 -3.66 14.12
CA ASP A 70 -9.06 -3.79 15.11
C ASP A 70 -9.27 -5.26 15.51
N ALA A 71 -10.14 -5.50 16.50
CA ALA A 71 -10.41 -6.85 16.98
C ALA A 71 -10.92 -7.81 15.90
N GLN A 72 -11.65 -7.29 14.89
CA GLN A 72 -12.16 -8.10 13.79
C GLN A 72 -11.05 -8.44 12.80
N GLY A 73 -10.18 -7.48 12.48
CA GLY A 73 -9.01 -7.70 11.63
C GLY A 73 -8.04 -8.71 12.22
N VAL A 74 -7.69 -8.59 13.50
CA VAL A 74 -6.86 -9.57 14.23
C VAL A 74 -7.54 -10.94 14.23
N ALA A 75 -8.84 -11.01 14.54
CA ALA A 75 -9.60 -12.26 14.56
C ALA A 75 -9.62 -12.94 13.20
N TYR A 76 -9.82 -12.18 12.12
CA TYR A 76 -9.81 -12.70 10.76
C TYR A 76 -8.42 -13.18 10.33
N ALA A 77 -7.36 -12.43 10.65
CA ALA A 77 -5.98 -12.84 10.41
C ALA A 77 -5.65 -14.16 11.13
N MET A 78 -6.05 -14.31 12.40
CA MET A 78 -5.87 -15.55 13.16
C MET A 78 -6.68 -16.72 12.59
N ALA A 79 -7.88 -16.46 12.07
CA ALA A 79 -8.68 -17.47 11.39
C ALA A 79 -8.01 -17.97 10.11
N ASN A 80 -7.40 -17.09 9.32
CA ASN A 80 -6.60 -17.47 8.16
C ASN A 80 -5.36 -18.28 8.56
N ALA A 81 -4.68 -17.91 9.66
CA ALA A 81 -3.55 -18.69 10.18
C ALA A 81 -3.97 -20.11 10.63
N ALA A 82 -5.16 -20.27 11.21
CA ALA A 82 -5.74 -21.59 11.52
C ALA A 82 -6.11 -22.35 10.23
N TRP A 83 -6.73 -21.67 9.27
CA TRP A 83 -7.06 -22.24 7.95
C TRP A 83 -5.80 -22.76 7.24
N CYS A 84 -4.71 -21.98 7.18
CA CYS A 84 -3.45 -22.40 6.57
C CYS A 84 -2.84 -23.65 7.22
N ARG A 85 -3.18 -23.93 8.48
CA ARG A 85 -2.73 -25.10 9.23
C ARG A 85 -3.74 -26.25 9.20
N ASN A 86 -4.83 -26.08 8.46
CA ASN A 86 -5.96 -27.02 8.43
C ASN A 86 -6.52 -27.33 9.83
N ASP A 87 -6.54 -26.32 10.72
CA ASP A 87 -7.02 -26.42 12.10
C ASP A 87 -8.40 -25.74 12.20
N ASP A 88 -9.46 -26.54 12.07
CA ASP A 88 -10.85 -26.08 12.12
C ASP A 88 -11.37 -25.81 13.54
N SER A 89 -10.62 -26.27 14.56
CA SER A 89 -11.01 -26.21 15.96
C SER A 89 -9.83 -25.94 16.90
N PRO A 90 -9.12 -24.80 16.72
CA PRO A 90 -7.87 -24.52 17.41
C PRO A 90 -8.05 -24.43 18.93
N THR A 91 -7.42 -25.33 19.67
CA THR A 91 -7.48 -25.35 21.15
C THR A 91 -6.89 -24.11 21.78
N TRP A 92 -5.89 -23.51 21.13
CA TRP A 92 -5.26 -22.26 21.57
C TRP A 92 -6.20 -21.05 21.51
N ALA A 93 -7.31 -21.12 20.77
CA ALA A 93 -8.33 -20.07 20.73
C ALA A 93 -8.93 -19.79 22.11
N ASN A 94 -8.87 -20.73 23.04
CA ASN A 94 -9.37 -20.56 24.41
C ASN A 94 -8.54 -19.54 25.22
N GLN A 95 -7.32 -19.23 24.79
CA GLN A 95 -6.43 -18.24 25.40
C GLN A 95 -6.69 -16.81 24.91
N LEU A 96 -7.53 -16.65 23.88
CA LEU A 96 -7.83 -15.35 23.31
C LEU A 96 -8.89 -14.60 24.12
N PRO A 97 -8.80 -13.24 24.16
CA PRO A 97 -9.88 -12.39 24.61
C PRO A 97 -11.20 -12.68 23.86
N LYS A 98 -12.33 -12.53 24.54
CA LYS A 98 -13.65 -12.87 23.95
C LYS A 98 -13.96 -12.08 22.69
N GLU A 99 -13.49 -10.84 22.62
CA GLU A 99 -13.66 -9.89 21.52
C GLU A 99 -12.98 -10.37 20.23
N ILE A 100 -11.89 -11.11 20.34
CA ILE A 100 -11.15 -11.71 19.22
C ILE A 100 -11.63 -13.13 18.97
N ARG A 101 -11.78 -13.93 20.03
CA ARG A 101 -12.12 -15.36 19.92
C ARG A 101 -13.44 -15.62 19.18
N ARG A 102 -14.50 -14.88 19.51
CA ARG A 102 -15.82 -15.10 18.90
C ARG A 102 -15.84 -14.81 17.40
N PRO A 103 -15.37 -13.64 16.91
CA PRO A 103 -15.26 -13.38 15.49
C PRO A 103 -14.33 -14.38 14.79
N MET A 104 -13.18 -14.74 15.38
CA MET A 104 -12.25 -15.70 14.83
C MET A 104 -12.89 -17.06 14.56
N LEU A 105 -13.57 -17.65 15.56
CA LEU A 105 -14.25 -18.95 15.39
C LEU A 105 -15.37 -18.89 14.34
N LYS A 106 -16.03 -17.74 14.20
CA LYS A 106 -17.02 -17.51 13.13
C LYS A 106 -16.34 -17.46 11.76
N SER A 107 -15.20 -16.79 11.68
CA SER A 107 -14.41 -16.68 10.44
C SER A 107 -13.82 -18.03 10.03
N ILE A 108 -13.31 -18.84 10.96
CA ILE A 108 -12.85 -20.21 10.67
C ILE A 108 -13.97 -21.03 10.00
N LYS A 109 -15.16 -21.06 10.60
CA LYS A 109 -16.31 -21.77 10.02
C LYS A 109 -16.67 -21.29 8.62
N HIS A 110 -16.51 -19.99 8.35
CA HIS A 110 -16.74 -19.41 7.04
C HIS A 110 -15.67 -19.86 6.05
N LEU A 111 -14.39 -19.75 6.41
CA LEU A 111 -13.25 -20.13 5.56
C LEU A 111 -13.31 -21.62 5.14
N PHE A 112 -13.59 -22.52 6.10
CA PHE A 112 -13.74 -23.96 5.81
C PHE A 112 -14.99 -24.30 5.01
N LYS A 113 -15.98 -23.42 4.96
CA LYS A 113 -17.17 -23.58 4.13
C LYS A 113 -17.00 -23.09 2.70
N VAL A 114 -16.29 -21.97 2.53
CA VAL A 114 -16.15 -21.30 1.24
C VAL A 114 -15.01 -21.91 0.43
N GLU A 115 -13.98 -22.41 1.10
CA GLU A 115 -12.75 -22.99 0.49
C GLU A 115 -12.05 -22.06 -0.52
N ASP A 116 -12.38 -20.77 -0.51
CA ASP A 116 -11.81 -19.75 -1.39
C ASP A 116 -11.19 -18.62 -0.57
N THR A 117 -9.89 -18.72 -0.33
CA THR A 117 -9.10 -17.72 0.38
C THR A 117 -7.84 -17.39 -0.41
N PHE A 118 -7.15 -16.30 -0.02
CA PHE A 118 -5.82 -15.97 -0.55
C PHE A 118 -4.75 -16.99 -0.13
N PHE A 119 -5.05 -17.82 0.85
CA PHE A 119 -4.17 -18.83 1.40
C PHE A 119 -4.69 -20.21 1.04
N ASP A 120 -3.91 -21.00 0.32
CA ASP A 120 -4.20 -22.42 0.12
C ASP A 120 -3.71 -23.19 1.37
N PRO A 121 -4.58 -23.85 2.15
CA PRO A 121 -4.16 -24.62 3.32
C PRO A 121 -3.28 -25.82 2.95
N HIS A 122 -3.32 -26.21 1.68
CA HIS A 122 -2.51 -27.29 1.12
C HIS A 122 -1.76 -26.80 -0.13
N PRO A 123 -0.90 -25.72 -0.04
CA PRO A 123 -0.07 -25.45 -1.18
C PRO A 123 0.75 -26.72 -1.40
N PRO A 124 0.65 -27.40 -2.55
CA PRO A 124 1.59 -28.45 -2.85
C PRO A 124 2.97 -27.81 -2.70
N VAL A 125 3.87 -28.49 -1.99
CA VAL A 125 5.27 -28.02 -1.81
C VAL A 125 5.92 -27.76 -3.18
N SER A 126 5.39 -28.38 -4.24
CA SER A 126 5.68 -28.15 -5.64
C SER A 126 5.03 -26.89 -6.24
N SER A 127 4.17 -26.14 -5.52
CA SER A 127 3.46 -24.98 -6.10
C SER A 127 4.38 -23.81 -6.46
N LEU A 128 5.59 -23.78 -5.93
CA LEU A 128 6.62 -22.82 -6.32
C LEU A 128 7.31 -23.20 -7.66
N ASP A 129 7.18 -24.46 -8.08
CA ASP A 129 7.80 -25.00 -9.30
C ASP A 129 6.84 -25.06 -10.50
N HIS A 130 5.67 -24.42 -10.42
CA HIS A 130 4.78 -24.35 -11.58
C HIS A 130 5.47 -23.64 -12.75
N SER A 131 5.34 -24.26 -13.93
CA SER A 131 5.77 -23.65 -15.18
C SER A 131 4.93 -22.39 -15.48
N GLN A 132 5.46 -21.47 -16.29
CA GLN A 132 4.70 -20.28 -16.69
C GLN A 132 3.40 -20.64 -17.42
N SER A 133 3.33 -21.78 -18.13
CA SER A 133 2.12 -22.27 -18.77
C SER A 133 1.04 -22.69 -17.76
N GLU A 134 1.43 -23.30 -16.63
CA GLU A 134 0.50 -23.65 -15.55
C GLU A 134 -0.04 -22.41 -14.86
N TRP A 135 0.82 -21.40 -14.60
CA TRP A 135 0.36 -20.12 -14.05
C TRP A 135 -0.62 -19.40 -14.98
N LEU A 136 -0.40 -19.45 -16.30
CA LEU A 136 -1.35 -18.92 -17.29
C LEU A 136 -2.71 -19.63 -17.21
N GLN A 137 -2.71 -20.95 -17.08
CA GLN A 137 -3.93 -21.71 -16.91
C GLN A 137 -4.64 -21.38 -15.58
N GLN A 138 -3.89 -21.27 -14.47
CA GLN A 138 -4.44 -20.90 -13.17
C GLN A 138 -5.00 -19.46 -13.15
N ALA A 139 -4.46 -18.55 -13.92
CA ALA A 139 -4.99 -17.19 -14.05
C ALA A 139 -6.42 -17.16 -14.65
N SER A 140 -6.85 -18.22 -15.35
CA SER A 140 -8.20 -18.38 -15.87
C SER A 140 -9.10 -19.25 -14.99
N ASN A 141 -8.63 -19.67 -13.80
CA ASN A 141 -9.40 -20.47 -12.86
C ASN A 141 -10.62 -19.71 -12.33
N PRO A 142 -11.78 -20.34 -12.10
CA PRO A 142 -12.94 -19.67 -11.51
C PRO A 142 -12.71 -19.17 -10.07
N SER A 143 -11.78 -19.76 -9.31
CA SER A 143 -11.42 -19.30 -7.97
C SER A 143 -10.62 -18.00 -8.01
N ILE A 144 -11.11 -16.98 -7.31
CA ILE A 144 -10.47 -15.67 -7.20
C ILE A 144 -9.07 -15.78 -6.59
N SER A 145 -8.92 -16.58 -5.53
CA SER A 145 -7.63 -16.76 -4.85
C SER A 145 -6.59 -17.39 -5.78
N ARG A 146 -6.97 -18.39 -6.59
CA ARG A 146 -6.07 -19.02 -7.58
C ARG A 146 -5.68 -18.07 -8.69
N GLN A 147 -6.60 -17.24 -9.18
CA GLN A 147 -6.28 -16.19 -10.15
C GLN A 147 -5.23 -15.23 -9.59
N ILE A 148 -5.41 -14.75 -8.36
CA ILE A 148 -4.50 -13.82 -7.71
C ILE A 148 -3.11 -14.43 -7.52
N ILE A 149 -3.03 -15.67 -7.01
CA ILE A 149 -1.75 -16.36 -6.85
C ILE A 149 -1.05 -16.48 -8.20
N ALA A 150 -1.78 -16.89 -9.25
CA ALA A 150 -1.24 -17.01 -10.59
C ALA A 150 -0.68 -15.67 -11.10
N ILE A 151 -1.46 -14.59 -11.03
CA ILE A 151 -1.04 -13.24 -11.44
C ILE A 151 0.24 -12.80 -10.72
N ARG A 152 0.39 -13.11 -9.44
CA ARG A 152 1.60 -12.79 -8.66
C ARG A 152 2.84 -13.54 -9.12
N HIS A 153 2.70 -14.76 -9.65
CA HIS A 153 3.79 -15.60 -10.11
C HIS A 153 4.07 -15.52 -11.61
N LEU A 154 3.24 -14.78 -12.38
CA LEU A 154 3.55 -14.52 -13.78
C LEU A 154 4.86 -13.73 -13.90
N ARG A 155 5.75 -14.21 -14.78
CA ARG A 155 6.97 -13.54 -15.20
C ARG A 155 6.73 -12.94 -16.58
N PHE A 156 7.13 -11.70 -16.74
CA PHE A 156 6.91 -10.97 -17.99
C PHE A 156 8.18 -11.01 -18.84
N PRO A 157 8.14 -11.62 -20.02
CA PRO A 157 9.24 -11.56 -20.95
C PRO A 157 9.35 -10.15 -21.56
N ASP A 158 10.53 -9.81 -22.04
CA ASP A 158 10.84 -8.48 -22.59
C ASP A 158 10.26 -8.26 -24.04
N HIS A 159 9.27 -9.05 -24.46
CA HIS A 159 8.62 -8.93 -25.78
C HIS A 159 7.12 -8.70 -25.67
N ALA A 160 6.60 -7.89 -26.58
CA ALA A 160 5.26 -7.28 -26.49
C ALA A 160 4.09 -8.28 -26.65
N ASP A 161 4.29 -9.43 -27.31
CA ASP A 161 3.21 -10.34 -27.70
C ASP A 161 3.18 -11.62 -26.84
N SER A 162 3.45 -11.50 -25.54
CA SER A 162 3.44 -12.68 -24.68
C SER A 162 2.03 -13.03 -24.16
N PRO A 163 1.69 -14.31 -24.01
CA PRO A 163 0.43 -14.73 -23.41
C PRO A 163 0.22 -14.15 -21.99
N GLN A 164 1.29 -13.89 -21.26
CA GLN A 164 1.25 -13.28 -19.93
C GLN A 164 0.69 -11.86 -19.98
N LEU A 165 1.08 -11.08 -21.00
CA LEU A 165 0.56 -9.72 -21.19
C LEU A 165 -0.93 -9.72 -21.47
N GLN A 166 -1.39 -10.62 -22.36
CA GLN A 166 -2.81 -10.75 -22.65
C GLN A 166 -3.62 -11.08 -21.40
N VAL A 167 -3.12 -11.98 -20.55
CA VAL A 167 -3.76 -12.26 -19.26
C VAL A 167 -3.84 -11.01 -18.39
N ILE A 168 -2.79 -10.19 -18.29
CA ILE A 168 -2.84 -8.97 -17.50
C ILE A 168 -3.85 -7.97 -18.08
N VAL A 169 -3.89 -7.77 -19.39
CA VAL A 169 -4.89 -6.92 -20.06
C VAL A 169 -6.32 -7.39 -19.72
N ASP A 170 -6.58 -8.69 -19.80
CA ASP A 170 -7.89 -9.27 -19.47
C ASP A 170 -8.23 -9.06 -17.99
N LYS A 171 -7.25 -9.19 -17.08
CA LYS A 171 -7.45 -9.01 -15.64
C LYS A 171 -7.56 -7.54 -15.22
N LEU A 172 -7.01 -6.61 -15.98
CA LEU A 172 -7.25 -5.16 -15.79
C LEU A 172 -8.71 -4.76 -16.12
N ARG A 173 -9.45 -5.61 -16.82
CA ARG A 173 -10.90 -5.46 -17.08
C ARG A 173 -11.78 -6.21 -16.08
N SER A 174 -11.20 -6.83 -15.07
CA SER A 174 -11.94 -7.63 -14.10
C SER A 174 -12.90 -6.77 -13.29
N THR A 175 -14.11 -7.28 -13.05
CA THR A 175 -15.07 -6.69 -12.11
C THR A 175 -14.75 -7.03 -10.65
N GLU A 176 -13.91 -8.04 -10.42
CA GLU A 176 -13.47 -8.45 -9.11
C GLU A 176 -12.33 -7.55 -8.63
N ARG A 177 -12.62 -6.71 -7.62
CA ARG A 177 -11.70 -5.70 -7.09
C ARG A 177 -10.32 -6.28 -6.76
N SER A 178 -10.28 -7.41 -6.08
CA SER A 178 -9.03 -8.05 -5.65
C SER A 178 -8.18 -8.51 -6.85
N VAL A 179 -8.80 -9.10 -7.86
CA VAL A 179 -8.11 -9.51 -9.10
C VAL A 179 -7.56 -8.29 -9.83
N LEU A 180 -8.38 -7.22 -9.94
CA LEU A 180 -8.00 -5.98 -10.60
C LEU A 180 -6.78 -5.32 -9.94
N LEU A 181 -6.77 -5.19 -8.61
CA LEU A 181 -5.64 -4.61 -7.88
C LEU A 181 -4.34 -5.41 -8.06
N HIS A 182 -4.43 -6.74 -8.10
CA HIS A 182 -3.26 -7.60 -8.36
C HIS A 182 -2.80 -7.54 -9.81
N ALA A 183 -3.72 -7.33 -10.77
CA ALA A 183 -3.35 -7.10 -12.16
C ALA A 183 -2.61 -5.77 -12.35
N ILE A 184 -3.04 -4.70 -11.66
CA ILE A 184 -2.32 -3.42 -11.66
C ILE A 184 -0.91 -3.60 -11.06
N ALA A 185 -0.80 -4.26 -9.91
CA ALA A 185 0.51 -4.55 -9.30
C ALA A 185 1.39 -5.46 -10.16
N ALA A 186 0.80 -6.35 -10.96
CA ALA A 186 1.54 -7.15 -11.93
C ALA A 186 2.03 -6.29 -13.11
N ALA A 187 1.19 -5.37 -13.60
CA ALA A 187 1.59 -4.40 -14.62
C ALA A 187 2.80 -3.56 -14.17
N GLU A 188 2.81 -3.10 -12.90
CA GLU A 188 3.95 -2.35 -12.34
C GLU A 188 5.28 -3.12 -12.37
N ARG A 189 5.25 -4.46 -12.33
CA ARG A 189 6.46 -5.31 -12.41
C ARG A 189 6.98 -5.51 -13.83
N MET A 190 6.23 -5.09 -14.85
CA MET A 190 6.65 -5.23 -16.25
C MET A 190 7.80 -4.26 -16.51
N LYS A 191 8.85 -4.76 -17.19
CA LYS A 191 10.00 -3.94 -17.58
C LYS A 191 9.76 -3.16 -18.87
N THR A 192 8.91 -3.67 -19.73
CA THR A 192 8.65 -3.12 -21.06
C THR A 192 7.26 -2.51 -21.09
N LYS A 193 7.17 -1.29 -21.61
CA LYS A 193 5.91 -0.62 -21.87
C LYS A 193 5.11 -1.39 -22.93
N ASN A 194 3.86 -1.72 -22.60
CA ASN A 194 2.89 -2.29 -23.54
C ASN A 194 1.70 -1.35 -23.65
N GLU A 195 1.34 -0.96 -24.88
CA GLU A 195 0.29 0.04 -25.11
C GLU A 195 -1.10 -0.42 -24.67
N ASP A 196 -1.42 -1.72 -24.78
CA ASP A 196 -2.71 -2.23 -24.35
C ASP A 196 -2.84 -2.13 -22.82
N VAL A 197 -1.78 -2.49 -22.08
CA VAL A 197 -1.73 -2.33 -20.62
C VAL A 197 -1.86 -0.86 -20.23
N VAL A 198 -1.13 0.03 -20.90
CA VAL A 198 -1.18 1.48 -20.65
C VAL A 198 -2.59 2.01 -20.89
N ASN A 199 -3.26 1.59 -21.96
CA ASN A 199 -4.62 2.03 -22.28
C ASN A 199 -5.63 1.54 -21.22
N GLU A 200 -5.54 0.29 -20.75
CA GLU A 200 -6.38 -0.21 -19.68
C GLU A 200 -6.14 0.55 -18.35
N LEU A 201 -4.87 0.82 -18.00
CA LEU A 201 -4.54 1.62 -16.82
C LEU A 201 -5.12 3.05 -16.91
N ARG A 202 -5.10 3.68 -18.12
CA ARG A 202 -5.75 4.99 -18.33
C ARG A 202 -7.27 4.93 -18.10
N MET A 203 -7.94 3.87 -18.57
CA MET A 203 -9.37 3.69 -18.29
C MET A 203 -9.66 3.59 -16.79
N LEU A 204 -8.76 2.96 -16.03
CA LEU A 204 -8.89 2.80 -14.58
C LEU A 204 -8.71 4.10 -13.79
N LEU A 205 -8.15 5.16 -14.36
CA LEU A 205 -8.08 6.48 -13.71
C LEU A 205 -9.48 7.07 -13.40
N ASN A 206 -10.51 6.61 -14.08
CA ASN A 206 -11.90 7.01 -13.85
C ASN A 206 -12.69 5.95 -13.06
N HIS A 207 -12.02 4.95 -12.47
CA HIS A 207 -12.69 3.90 -11.71
C HIS A 207 -13.33 4.48 -10.43
N ARG A 208 -14.48 3.91 -10.03
CA ARG A 208 -15.22 4.35 -8.83
C ARG A 208 -14.49 4.11 -7.51
N ASP A 209 -13.62 3.11 -7.47
CA ASP A 209 -12.84 2.74 -6.29
C ASP A 209 -11.55 3.56 -6.26
N ASP A 210 -11.34 4.26 -5.14
CA ASP A 210 -10.20 5.18 -4.93
C ASP A 210 -8.86 4.46 -4.97
N GLU A 211 -8.77 3.25 -4.42
CA GLU A 211 -7.53 2.48 -4.42
C GLU A 211 -7.15 2.01 -5.83
N VAL A 212 -8.14 1.66 -6.64
CA VAL A 212 -7.90 1.30 -8.04
C VAL A 212 -7.34 2.51 -8.80
N ARG A 213 -7.94 3.71 -8.64
CA ARG A 213 -7.41 4.93 -9.26
C ARG A 213 -6.00 5.24 -8.82
N ALA A 214 -5.75 5.18 -7.50
CA ALA A 214 -4.45 5.46 -6.89
C ALA A 214 -3.35 4.52 -7.40
N LYS A 215 -3.62 3.22 -7.48
CA LYS A 215 -2.66 2.25 -8.02
C LYS A 215 -2.48 2.38 -9.53
N ALA A 216 -3.54 2.67 -10.27
CA ALA A 216 -3.45 2.85 -11.72
C ALA A 216 -2.57 4.05 -12.10
N ILE A 217 -2.68 5.19 -11.38
CA ILE A 217 -1.82 6.35 -11.64
C ILE A 217 -0.35 6.07 -11.31
N CYS A 218 -0.06 5.36 -10.22
CA CYS A 218 1.30 4.94 -9.87
C CYS A 218 1.89 3.99 -10.93
N ALA A 219 1.10 3.03 -11.43
CA ALA A 219 1.54 2.13 -12.48
C ALA A 219 1.85 2.88 -13.79
N LEU A 220 1.02 3.84 -14.19
CA LEU A 220 1.28 4.69 -15.36
C LEU A 220 2.55 5.53 -15.20
N ALA A 221 2.78 6.10 -14.03
CA ALA A 221 3.98 6.86 -13.73
C ALA A 221 5.26 6.03 -13.92
N ARG A 222 5.25 4.76 -13.51
CA ARG A 222 6.39 3.84 -13.70
C ARG A 222 6.71 3.54 -15.16
N PHE A 223 5.73 3.62 -16.05
CA PHE A 223 5.94 3.49 -17.51
C PHE A 223 6.35 4.81 -18.18
N VAL A 224 6.50 5.90 -17.41
CA VAL A 224 6.69 7.25 -17.97
C VAL A 224 5.60 7.55 -19.01
N ALA A 225 4.36 7.16 -18.70
CA ALA A 225 3.22 7.19 -19.60
C ALA A 225 2.15 8.20 -19.16
N LEU A 226 2.55 9.21 -18.37
CA LEU A 226 1.65 10.29 -17.96
C LEU A 226 1.47 11.27 -19.13
N ASP A 227 0.34 11.16 -19.81
CA ASP A 227 -0.12 12.19 -20.73
C ASP A 227 -0.82 13.33 -19.96
N GLU A 228 -1.20 14.38 -20.66
CA GLU A 228 -1.85 15.55 -20.05
C GLU A 228 -3.09 15.17 -19.22
N THR A 229 -3.89 14.21 -19.68
CA THR A 229 -5.07 13.73 -18.98
C THR A 229 -4.71 13.05 -17.67
N ALA A 230 -3.70 12.18 -17.68
CA ALA A 230 -3.21 11.51 -16.48
C ALA A 230 -2.60 12.49 -15.47
N ILE A 231 -1.86 13.51 -15.95
CA ILE A 231 -1.32 14.59 -15.11
C ILE A 231 -2.45 15.37 -14.44
N ASP A 232 -3.51 15.72 -15.19
CA ASP A 232 -4.66 16.43 -14.62
C ASP A 232 -5.44 15.55 -13.61
N VAL A 233 -5.50 14.24 -13.81
CA VAL A 233 -6.06 13.31 -12.83
C VAL A 233 -5.18 13.27 -11.58
N ALA A 234 -3.87 13.11 -11.73
CA ALA A 234 -2.93 13.10 -10.59
C ALA A 234 -3.01 14.40 -9.78
N ALA A 235 -3.11 15.55 -10.45
CA ALA A 235 -3.29 16.84 -9.79
C ALA A 235 -4.61 16.90 -8.99
N ARG A 236 -5.73 16.44 -9.57
CA ARG A 236 -7.01 16.40 -8.84
C ARG A 236 -6.99 15.48 -7.63
N MET A 237 -6.21 14.38 -7.70
CA MET A 237 -6.03 13.46 -6.57
C MET A 237 -5.43 14.15 -5.35
N LEU A 238 -4.63 15.21 -5.51
CA LEU A 238 -4.09 15.98 -4.38
C LEU A 238 -5.18 16.65 -3.55
N ASP A 239 -6.35 16.93 -4.13
CA ASP A 239 -7.49 17.55 -3.44
C ASP A 239 -8.44 16.52 -2.79
N GLU A 240 -8.20 15.21 -2.99
CA GLU A 240 -9.01 14.14 -2.40
C GLU A 240 -8.79 14.04 -0.88
N PRO A 241 -9.85 13.71 -0.11
CA PRO A 241 -9.75 13.63 1.35
C PRO A 241 -8.99 12.39 1.84
N GLN A 242 -8.88 11.36 1.02
CA GLN A 242 -8.17 10.14 1.36
C GLN A 242 -6.66 10.35 1.16
N ARG A 243 -5.91 10.32 2.27
CA ARG A 243 -4.46 10.52 2.29
C ARG A 243 -3.73 9.70 1.23
N PHE A 244 -4.06 8.40 1.11
CA PHE A 244 -3.36 7.52 0.17
C PHE A 244 -3.61 7.89 -1.30
N VAL A 245 -4.78 8.47 -1.64
CA VAL A 245 -5.08 8.95 -2.99
C VAL A 245 -4.25 10.18 -3.31
N ALA A 246 -4.23 11.16 -2.40
CA ALA A 246 -3.42 12.36 -2.54
C ALA A 246 -1.91 12.01 -2.66
N PHE A 247 -1.42 11.10 -1.83
CA PHE A 247 -0.05 10.59 -1.89
C PHE A 247 0.27 9.94 -3.25
N SER A 248 -0.62 9.09 -3.77
CA SER A 248 -0.43 8.44 -5.06
C SER A 248 -0.40 9.43 -6.22
N GLY A 249 -1.28 10.44 -6.19
CA GLY A 249 -1.26 11.53 -7.17
C GLY A 249 0.07 12.30 -7.14
N LEU A 250 0.57 12.62 -5.94
CA LEU A 250 1.84 13.32 -5.75
C LEU A 250 3.02 12.48 -6.26
N VAL A 251 3.11 11.21 -5.86
CA VAL A 251 4.15 10.28 -6.34
C VAL A 251 4.15 10.16 -7.86
N ALA A 252 2.97 10.13 -8.48
CA ALA A 252 2.89 10.13 -9.93
C ALA A 252 3.43 11.43 -10.54
N LEU A 253 3.12 12.59 -9.97
CA LEU A 253 3.65 13.87 -10.45
C LEU A 253 5.17 13.97 -10.28
N THR A 254 5.74 13.41 -9.21
CA THR A 254 7.21 13.39 -9.00
C THR A 254 7.96 12.51 -9.99
N SER A 255 7.28 11.71 -10.81
CA SER A 255 7.91 11.01 -11.94
C SER A 255 8.15 11.89 -13.18
N LEU A 256 7.66 13.14 -13.19
CA LEU A 256 7.83 14.10 -14.28
C LEU A 256 9.10 14.92 -14.05
N ASP A 257 9.95 15.02 -15.05
CA ASP A 257 11.15 15.89 -15.01
C ASP A 257 10.78 17.36 -14.86
N GLN A 258 9.63 17.76 -15.40
CA GLN A 258 9.11 19.12 -15.30
C GLN A 258 7.60 19.07 -15.02
N LEU A 259 7.16 19.87 -14.05
CA LEU A 259 5.76 20.00 -13.73
C LEU A 259 5.12 21.08 -14.63
N PRO A 260 4.00 20.83 -15.30
CA PRO A 260 3.29 21.85 -16.05
C PRO A 260 2.82 23.02 -15.16
N ASP A 261 3.01 24.26 -15.61
CA ASP A 261 2.67 25.47 -14.83
C ASP A 261 1.22 25.47 -14.30
N ARG A 262 0.28 24.90 -15.08
CA ARG A 262 -1.13 24.78 -14.69
C ARG A 262 -1.36 23.92 -13.45
N VAL A 263 -0.44 23.01 -13.14
CA VAL A 263 -0.53 22.07 -12.00
C VAL A 263 0.08 22.66 -10.73
N MET A 264 1.07 23.54 -10.83
CA MET A 264 1.77 24.14 -9.69
C MET A 264 0.81 24.75 -8.64
N PRO A 265 -0.25 25.49 -8.98
CA PRO A 265 -1.19 26.02 -7.98
C PRO A 265 -1.89 24.92 -7.15
N VAL A 266 -2.14 23.73 -7.73
CA VAL A 266 -2.75 22.61 -7.02
C VAL A 266 -1.73 21.98 -6.07
N VAL A 267 -0.51 21.79 -6.54
CA VAL A 267 0.62 21.27 -5.75
C VAL A 267 0.88 22.17 -4.54
N ASN A 268 0.93 23.49 -4.75
CA ASN A 268 1.11 24.47 -3.66
C ASN A 268 -0.02 24.37 -2.60
N ARG A 269 -1.26 24.24 -3.01
CA ARG A 269 -2.38 24.04 -2.06
C ARG A 269 -2.25 22.71 -1.31
N GLY A 270 -1.83 21.65 -1.98
CA GLY A 270 -1.57 20.34 -1.38
C GLY A 270 -0.50 20.42 -0.30
N LEU A 271 0.63 21.08 -0.58
CA LEU A 271 1.70 21.30 0.41
C LEU A 271 1.18 22.05 1.65
N VAL A 272 0.51 23.20 1.45
CA VAL A 272 -0.02 23.97 2.58
C VAL A 272 -0.99 23.15 3.43
N ARG A 273 -1.87 22.37 2.81
CA ARG A 273 -2.77 21.46 3.53
C ARG A 273 -2.01 20.40 4.31
N SER A 274 -0.97 19.82 3.73
CA SER A 274 -0.15 18.80 4.40
C SER A 274 0.59 19.36 5.61
N LEU A 275 1.11 20.58 5.52
CA LEU A 275 1.70 21.30 6.65
C LEU A 275 0.67 21.56 7.75
N GLN A 276 -0.52 22.05 7.40
CA GLN A 276 -1.61 22.31 8.36
C GLN A 276 -2.11 21.05 9.06
N SER A 277 -2.05 19.88 8.39
CA SER A 277 -2.42 18.58 8.95
C SER A 277 -1.27 17.84 9.62
N CYS A 278 -0.07 18.42 9.64
CA CYS A 278 1.17 17.78 10.13
C CYS A 278 1.48 16.45 9.45
N ASP A 279 1.15 16.32 8.15
CA ASP A 279 1.47 15.15 7.35
C ASP A 279 2.87 15.27 6.73
N TYR A 280 3.89 15.01 7.55
CA TYR A 280 5.29 15.21 7.16
C TYR A 280 5.77 14.27 6.05
N ASP A 281 5.15 13.10 5.87
CA ASP A 281 5.47 12.22 4.73
C ASP A 281 5.05 12.86 3.40
N LEU A 282 3.85 13.45 3.36
CA LEU A 282 3.41 14.22 2.20
C LEU A 282 4.30 15.46 1.98
N VAL A 283 4.63 16.20 3.04
CA VAL A 283 5.52 17.38 2.95
C VAL A 283 6.87 16.96 2.38
N GLY A 284 7.46 15.85 2.84
CA GLY A 284 8.72 15.32 2.31
C GLY A 284 8.64 14.95 0.82
N THR A 285 7.52 14.37 0.41
CA THR A 285 7.30 14.02 -1.02
C THR A 285 7.12 15.27 -1.88
N PHE A 286 6.41 16.32 -1.39
CA PHE A 286 6.36 17.62 -2.05
C PHE A 286 7.75 18.24 -2.18
N SER A 287 8.54 18.20 -1.10
CA SER A 287 9.91 18.75 -1.08
C SER A 287 10.79 18.06 -2.12
N THR A 288 10.71 16.74 -2.25
CA THR A 288 11.40 15.97 -3.30
C THR A 288 10.99 16.45 -4.69
N GLY A 289 9.69 16.61 -4.94
CA GLY A 289 9.19 17.12 -6.21
C GLY A 289 9.66 18.55 -6.51
N PHE A 290 9.65 19.46 -5.53
CA PHE A 290 10.11 20.83 -5.73
C PHE A 290 11.60 20.91 -6.05
N HIS A 291 12.45 20.07 -5.46
CA HIS A 291 13.86 19.99 -5.85
C HIS A 291 14.05 19.53 -7.31
N GLN A 292 13.13 18.77 -7.82
CA GLN A 292 13.19 18.31 -9.20
C GLN A 292 12.63 19.34 -10.21
N TRP A 293 11.57 20.06 -9.81
CA TRP A 293 10.82 20.94 -10.72
C TRP A 293 11.25 22.41 -10.70
N LEU A 294 11.96 22.85 -9.66
CA LEU A 294 12.29 24.24 -9.43
C LEU A 294 13.81 24.44 -9.28
N ASP A 295 14.33 25.51 -9.88
CA ASP A 295 15.72 25.88 -9.73
C ASP A 295 16.04 26.38 -8.31
N ASP A 296 15.08 27.02 -7.64
CA ASP A 296 15.19 27.55 -6.28
C ASP A 296 13.95 27.20 -5.44
N PRO A 297 13.88 25.96 -4.92
CA PRO A 297 12.78 25.52 -4.08
C PRO A 297 12.64 26.31 -2.77
N GLU A 298 13.76 26.77 -2.19
CA GLU A 298 13.75 27.53 -0.93
C GLU A 298 13.03 28.87 -1.09
N SER A 299 13.39 29.64 -2.13
CA SER A 299 12.70 30.92 -2.43
C SER A 299 11.22 30.68 -2.71
N HIS A 300 10.85 29.59 -3.35
CA HIS A 300 9.46 29.23 -3.59
C HIS A 300 8.69 28.96 -2.28
N TYR A 301 9.27 28.21 -1.33
CA TYR A 301 8.68 27.96 -0.01
C TYR A 301 8.50 29.25 0.78
N ARG A 302 9.53 30.12 0.78
CA ARG A 302 9.46 31.43 1.44
C ARG A 302 8.33 32.28 0.86
N MET A 303 8.22 32.38 -0.46
CA MET A 303 7.15 33.11 -1.14
C MET A 303 5.77 32.54 -0.82
N LEU A 304 5.61 31.23 -0.86
CA LEU A 304 4.34 30.55 -0.64
C LEU A 304 3.83 30.69 0.81
N LEU A 305 4.72 30.70 1.80
CA LEU A 305 4.35 30.62 3.22
C LEU A 305 4.45 31.98 3.96
N GLN A 306 4.99 33.03 3.33
CA GLN A 306 5.25 34.32 4.00
C GLN A 306 4.01 35.05 4.56
N GLU A 307 2.87 35.00 3.87
CA GLU A 307 1.73 35.87 4.23
C GLU A 307 0.70 35.24 5.17
N LYS A 308 0.40 33.95 5.03
CA LYS A 308 -0.72 33.30 5.74
C LYS A 308 -0.35 32.08 6.56
N ASN A 309 0.85 31.54 6.34
CA ASN A 309 1.28 30.26 6.91
C ASN A 309 2.74 30.33 7.40
N SER A 310 3.18 31.52 7.85
CA SER A 310 4.57 31.75 8.29
C SER A 310 4.98 30.85 9.47
N GLU A 311 4.02 30.37 10.25
CA GLU A 311 4.22 29.43 11.35
C GLU A 311 4.75 28.05 10.90
N TYR A 312 4.53 27.70 9.63
CA TYR A 312 5.01 26.42 9.07
C TYR A 312 6.34 26.56 8.33
N LEU A 313 6.85 27.78 8.15
CA LEU A 313 8.00 28.02 7.28
C LEU A 313 9.26 27.29 7.77
N ASP A 314 9.58 27.38 9.04
CA ASP A 314 10.79 26.76 9.59
C ASP A 314 10.77 25.24 9.43
N VAL A 315 9.64 24.60 9.75
CA VAL A 315 9.46 23.16 9.59
C VAL A 315 9.51 22.75 8.12
N ALA A 316 8.89 23.53 7.25
CA ALA A 316 8.89 23.25 5.81
C ALA A 316 10.30 23.34 5.21
N LEU A 317 11.12 24.29 5.64
CA LEU A 317 12.52 24.43 5.21
C LEU A 317 13.40 23.29 5.75
N GLU A 318 13.19 22.85 7.00
CA GLU A 318 13.90 21.69 7.57
C GLU A 318 13.60 20.41 6.78
N VAL A 319 12.33 20.18 6.43
CA VAL A 319 11.95 19.01 5.61
C VAL A 319 12.50 19.13 4.19
N LEU A 320 12.53 20.34 3.60
CA LEU A 320 13.11 20.58 2.28
C LEU A 320 14.61 20.25 2.26
N GLU A 321 15.36 20.69 3.26
CA GLU A 321 16.80 20.40 3.40
C GLU A 321 17.04 18.88 3.56
N SER A 322 16.22 18.21 4.38
CA SER A 322 16.29 16.76 4.58
C SER A 322 16.04 15.99 3.28
N ALA A 323 15.08 16.43 2.47
CA ALA A 323 14.79 15.84 1.16
C ALA A 323 15.97 16.00 0.19
N GLN A 324 16.63 17.15 0.19
CA GLN A 324 17.83 17.38 -0.62
C GLN A 324 18.98 16.44 -0.23
N GLN A 325 19.23 16.27 1.07
CA GLN A 325 20.27 15.36 1.56
C GLN A 325 19.97 13.91 1.15
N ALA A 326 18.72 13.48 1.21
CA ALA A 326 18.31 12.15 0.77
C ALA A 326 18.53 11.95 -0.74
N LEU A 327 18.23 12.93 -1.57
CA LEU A 327 18.46 12.87 -3.02
C LEU A 327 19.96 12.78 -3.35
N VAL A 328 20.81 13.51 -2.66
CA VAL A 328 22.28 13.44 -2.86
C VAL A 328 22.80 12.04 -2.51
N SER A 329 22.35 11.45 -1.40
CA SER A 329 22.79 10.13 -0.96
C SER A 329 22.33 8.96 -1.87
N LEU A 330 21.33 9.17 -2.71
CA LEU A 330 20.88 8.18 -3.70
C LEU A 330 21.73 8.19 -4.98
N HIS A 331 22.50 9.26 -5.21
CA HIS A 331 23.36 9.43 -6.39
C HIS A 331 24.84 9.12 -6.14
N GLU A 332 25.23 8.91 -4.87
CA GLU A 332 26.54 8.38 -4.46
C GLU A 332 26.54 6.86 -4.36
#